data_91140f750783207f3d0c887a76478b2a
#
_entry.id   91140f750783207f3d0c887a76478b2a
#
_cell.length_a   1.000
_cell.length_b   1.000
_cell.length_c   1.000
_cell.angle_alpha   90.00
_cell.angle_beta   90.00
_cell.angle_gamma   90.00
#
_symmetry.space_group_name_H-M   'P 1'
#
loop_
_entity.id
_entity.type
_entity.pdbx_description
1 polymer ?
#
loop_
_entity_poly.entity_id
_entity_poly.type
_entity_poly.pdbx_seq_one_letter_code
_entity_poly.pdbx_strand_id
1 'polypeptide(L)'
;LNEINPLTVNGKPIPLEQKNEIFDELFLKSHSKVTKKSIGKFLLRKGYIKEGDEISGIDDTVKSKLKSYHDFSRIMDVRENREMVEKIIKAVTIFGDDRKMLKRWLKKNCGDLEKSQVDSICRLSYSDWGNLSETLLAGIYTPDENGEARSVIQMLHETNDNLMQLLSDRYYFRKNADEYRNENYAPSGSMIDMMDGMYLSPTVKRSLLQSIKIVDEIVDAEKSAPRKIFIEVARDRENDNAKERTVSRKAKLTELYKSLSLIHI
;
A
#
# COMPACT_ATOMS: atom_id res chain seq x y z
N LEU A 1 11.00 -4.18 -3.01
CA LEU A 1 11.50 -5.55 -3.26
C LEU A 1 10.82 -6.16 -4.49
N ASN A 2 9.52 -6.25 -4.55
CA ASN A 2 8.79 -6.87 -5.66
C ASN A 2 9.24 -6.38 -7.06
N GLU A 3 9.59 -5.10 -7.21
CA GLU A 3 10.05 -4.50 -8.47
C GLU A 3 11.54 -4.76 -8.76
N ILE A 4 12.35 -5.07 -7.74
CA ILE A 4 13.79 -5.30 -7.91
C ILE A 4 14.17 -6.78 -7.86
N ASN A 5 13.31 -7.65 -7.33
CA ASN A 5 13.57 -9.09 -7.28
C ASN A 5 13.82 -9.72 -8.67
N PRO A 6 13.12 -9.30 -9.75
CA PRO A 6 13.37 -9.83 -11.08
C PRO A 6 14.66 -9.34 -11.75
N LEU A 7 15.45 -8.47 -11.05
CA LEU A 7 16.66 -7.89 -11.61
C LEU A 7 17.69 -8.96 -12.01
N THR A 8 18.13 -8.89 -13.24
CA THR A 8 19.16 -9.78 -13.79
C THR A 8 20.29 -8.98 -14.42
N VAL A 9 21.47 -9.57 -14.40
CA VAL A 9 22.67 -9.08 -15.11
C VAL A 9 23.10 -10.19 -16.07
N ASN A 10 23.18 -9.87 -17.35
CA ASN A 10 23.47 -10.83 -18.41
C ASN A 10 22.58 -12.09 -18.35
N GLY A 11 21.29 -11.89 -18.04
CA GLY A 11 20.28 -12.95 -17.92
C GLY A 11 20.36 -13.79 -16.63
N LYS A 12 21.27 -13.49 -15.70
CA LYS A 12 21.39 -14.18 -14.42
C LYS A 12 20.86 -13.32 -13.26
N PRO A 13 20.07 -13.87 -12.33
CA PRO A 13 19.65 -13.15 -11.12
C PRO A 13 20.87 -12.63 -10.34
N ILE A 14 20.72 -11.45 -9.75
CA ILE A 14 21.79 -10.91 -8.88
C ILE A 14 21.79 -11.64 -7.54
N PRO A 15 22.96 -11.76 -6.87
CA PRO A 15 23.04 -12.28 -5.51
C PRO A 15 22.18 -11.47 -4.53
N LEU A 16 21.61 -12.14 -3.53
CA LEU A 16 20.76 -11.51 -2.51
C LEU A 16 21.45 -10.38 -1.76
N GLU A 17 22.75 -10.53 -1.47
CA GLU A 17 23.56 -9.48 -0.82
C GLU A 17 23.57 -8.19 -1.65
N GLN A 18 23.79 -8.31 -2.95
CA GLN A 18 23.80 -7.15 -3.85
C GLN A 18 22.43 -6.50 -3.94
N LYS A 19 21.35 -7.32 -3.96
CA LYS A 19 19.97 -6.84 -3.92
C LYS A 19 19.70 -6.04 -2.65
N ASN A 20 20.12 -6.56 -1.50
CA ASN A 20 19.94 -5.91 -0.21
C ASN A 20 20.73 -4.59 -0.14
N GLU A 21 21.94 -4.55 -0.68
CA GLU A 21 22.69 -3.29 -0.78
C GLU A 21 22.01 -2.26 -1.69
N ILE A 22 21.43 -2.68 -2.82
CA ILE A 22 20.64 -1.80 -3.67
C ILE A 22 19.47 -1.21 -2.86
N PHE A 23 18.76 -2.06 -2.10
CA PHE A 23 17.63 -1.61 -1.29
C PHE A 23 18.08 -0.61 -0.22
N ASP A 24 19.14 -0.90 0.51
CA ASP A 24 19.62 -0.04 1.58
C ASP A 24 20.15 1.31 1.05
N GLU A 25 20.96 1.27 0.00
CA GLU A 25 21.64 2.48 -0.49
C GLU A 25 20.76 3.37 -1.37
N LEU A 26 19.94 2.77 -2.23
CA LEU A 26 19.16 3.55 -3.19
C LEU A 26 17.73 3.84 -2.72
N PHE A 27 17.17 3.05 -1.81
CA PHE A 27 15.80 3.25 -1.33
C PHE A 27 15.73 3.77 0.10
N LEU A 28 16.49 3.20 1.04
CA LEU A 28 16.43 3.64 2.44
C LEU A 28 17.21 4.94 2.69
N LYS A 29 18.42 5.06 2.10
CA LYS A 29 19.26 6.24 2.30
C LYS A 29 18.98 7.39 1.33
N SER A 30 18.40 7.11 0.17
CA SER A 30 18.16 8.11 -0.86
C SER A 30 16.69 8.45 -1.01
N HIS A 31 16.38 9.73 -1.10
CA HIS A 31 15.04 10.23 -1.44
C HIS A 31 14.82 10.37 -2.96
N SER A 32 15.83 10.05 -3.76
CA SER A 32 15.80 10.21 -5.20
C SER A 32 15.00 9.09 -5.87
N LYS A 33 14.46 9.38 -7.04
CA LYS A 33 13.80 8.40 -7.88
C LYS A 33 14.82 7.34 -8.33
N VAL A 34 14.54 6.07 -8.04
CA VAL A 34 15.38 4.95 -8.46
C VAL A 34 15.03 4.56 -9.89
N THR A 35 16.04 4.44 -10.73
CA THR A 35 15.93 4.06 -12.15
C THR A 35 16.86 2.90 -12.45
N LYS A 36 16.57 2.14 -13.49
CA LYS A 36 17.47 1.10 -14.02
C LYS A 36 18.90 1.65 -14.22
N LYS A 37 19.01 2.87 -14.75
CA LYS A 37 20.30 3.56 -14.92
C LYS A 37 21.00 3.85 -13.60
N SER A 38 20.27 4.26 -12.53
CA SER A 38 20.87 4.51 -11.23
C SER A 38 21.33 3.22 -10.55
N ILE A 39 20.59 2.14 -10.71
CA ILE A 39 21.00 0.80 -10.25
C ILE A 39 22.26 0.35 -10.97
N GLY A 40 22.32 0.49 -12.31
CA GLY A 40 23.50 0.15 -13.09
C GLY A 40 24.74 0.92 -12.66
N LYS A 41 24.62 2.23 -12.46
CA LYS A 41 25.74 3.05 -11.94
C LYS A 41 26.19 2.61 -10.55
N PHE A 42 25.25 2.21 -9.69
CA PHE A 42 25.56 1.70 -8.35
C PHE A 42 26.34 0.39 -8.44
N LEU A 43 25.84 -0.58 -9.21
CA LEU A 43 26.49 -1.88 -9.38
C LEU A 43 27.88 -1.76 -10.01
N LEU A 44 28.05 -0.87 -10.99
CA LEU A 44 29.35 -0.58 -11.62
C LEU A 44 30.32 0.03 -10.62
N ARG A 45 29.89 1.02 -9.83
CA ARG A 45 30.71 1.66 -8.79
C ARG A 45 31.19 0.67 -7.70
N LYS A 46 30.34 -0.31 -7.38
CA LYS A 46 30.67 -1.38 -6.42
C LYS A 46 31.53 -2.48 -7.04
N GLY A 47 31.74 -2.46 -8.36
CA GLY A 47 32.51 -3.49 -9.07
C GLY A 47 31.77 -4.83 -9.24
N TYR A 48 30.44 -4.83 -9.07
CA TYR A 48 29.60 -6.02 -9.27
C TYR A 48 29.32 -6.33 -10.73
N ILE A 49 29.40 -5.32 -11.57
CA ILE A 49 29.26 -5.44 -13.02
C ILE A 49 30.38 -4.68 -13.73
N LYS A 50 30.60 -4.95 -15.02
CA LYS A 50 31.54 -4.28 -15.90
C LYS A 50 30.80 -3.36 -16.89
N GLU A 51 31.52 -2.45 -17.50
CA GLU A 51 30.98 -1.68 -18.63
C GLU A 51 30.59 -2.62 -19.77
N GLY A 52 29.35 -2.47 -20.24
CA GLY A 52 28.79 -3.34 -21.29
C GLY A 52 27.92 -4.48 -20.77
N ASP A 53 27.90 -4.77 -19.48
CA ASP A 53 26.97 -5.76 -18.92
C ASP A 53 25.51 -5.29 -19.05
N GLU A 54 24.64 -6.20 -19.50
CA GLU A 54 23.24 -5.91 -19.70
C GLU A 54 22.43 -6.11 -18.41
N ILE A 55 21.70 -5.06 -18.01
CA ILE A 55 20.76 -5.10 -16.90
C ILE A 55 19.35 -5.27 -17.46
N SER A 56 18.61 -6.27 -16.98
CA SER A 56 17.25 -6.59 -17.41
C SER A 56 16.36 -7.05 -16.24
N GLY A 57 15.11 -7.41 -16.51
CA GLY A 57 14.16 -7.88 -15.52
C GLY A 57 13.46 -6.79 -14.71
N ILE A 58 13.78 -5.51 -14.92
CA ILE A 58 13.15 -4.37 -14.25
C ILE A 58 12.76 -3.29 -15.23
N ASP A 59 11.76 -2.49 -14.87
CA ASP A 59 11.34 -1.30 -15.62
C ASP A 59 12.42 -0.21 -15.58
N ASP A 60 12.39 0.72 -16.54
CA ASP A 60 13.33 1.87 -16.60
C ASP A 60 13.26 2.74 -15.34
N THR A 61 12.12 2.73 -14.67
CA THR A 61 11.89 3.47 -13.42
C THR A 61 11.16 2.59 -12.42
N VAL A 62 11.73 2.46 -11.22
CA VAL A 62 11.06 1.83 -10.08
C VAL A 62 9.98 2.77 -9.54
N LYS A 63 8.76 2.28 -9.43
CA LYS A 63 7.60 3.09 -8.98
C LYS A 63 7.63 3.36 -7.49
N SER A 64 8.07 2.39 -6.70
CA SER A 64 8.16 2.49 -5.24
C SER A 64 9.23 3.50 -4.81
N LYS A 65 8.86 4.41 -3.91
CA LYS A 65 9.73 5.46 -3.38
C LYS A 65 9.92 5.40 -1.86
N LEU A 66 9.37 4.40 -1.20
CA LEU A 66 9.31 4.28 0.27
C LEU A 66 8.87 5.58 0.96
N LYS A 67 7.91 6.30 0.36
CA LYS A 67 7.46 7.61 0.81
C LYS A 67 7.08 7.61 2.29
N SER A 68 6.32 6.61 2.74
CA SER A 68 5.93 6.48 4.15
C SER A 68 7.14 6.37 5.09
N TYR A 69 8.13 5.56 4.73
CA TYR A 69 9.37 5.44 5.50
C TYR A 69 10.10 6.79 5.62
N HIS A 70 10.29 7.49 4.51
CA HIS A 70 10.98 8.77 4.49
C HIS A 70 10.21 9.89 5.21
N ASP A 71 8.88 9.90 5.11
CA ASP A 71 8.04 10.86 5.82
C ASP A 71 8.14 10.66 7.34
N PHE A 72 8.04 9.40 7.80
CA PHE A 72 8.12 9.08 9.22
C PHE A 72 9.53 9.25 9.79
N SER A 73 10.58 8.97 9.02
CA SER A 73 11.97 9.21 9.47
C SER A 73 12.27 10.68 9.82
N ARG A 74 11.42 11.62 9.37
CA ARG A 74 11.50 13.05 9.74
C ARG A 74 10.70 13.38 10.99
N ILE A 75 9.81 12.50 11.42
CA ILE A 75 8.90 12.72 12.54
C ILE A 75 9.39 11.99 13.79
N MET A 76 9.94 10.78 13.63
CA MET A 76 10.40 9.92 14.71
C MET A 76 11.41 8.89 14.22
N ASP A 77 12.10 8.24 15.17
CA ASP A 77 12.94 7.09 14.82
C ASP A 77 12.06 5.89 14.41
N VAL A 78 12.10 5.56 13.12
CA VAL A 78 11.27 4.50 12.53
C VAL A 78 11.74 3.12 12.99
N ARG A 79 13.03 2.93 13.30
CA ARG A 79 13.58 1.63 13.68
C ARG A 79 13.14 1.24 15.10
N GLU A 80 13.25 2.19 16.01
CA GLU A 80 12.83 2.01 17.41
C GLU A 80 11.30 1.89 17.55
N ASN A 81 10.54 2.60 16.69
CA ASN A 81 9.09 2.70 16.79
C ASN A 81 8.35 1.93 15.67
N ARG A 82 8.95 0.90 15.09
CA ARG A 82 8.46 0.24 13.88
C ARG A 82 6.99 -0.16 13.94
N GLU A 83 6.57 -0.88 14.97
CA GLU A 83 5.17 -1.31 15.12
C GLU A 83 4.19 -0.14 15.22
N MET A 84 4.55 0.89 15.99
CA MET A 84 3.75 2.08 16.13
C MET A 84 3.63 2.83 14.79
N VAL A 85 4.73 2.98 14.07
CA VAL A 85 4.76 3.63 12.75
C VAL A 85 3.90 2.87 11.75
N GLU A 86 3.98 1.54 11.69
CA GLU A 86 3.14 0.73 10.79
C GLU A 86 1.64 0.89 11.12
N LYS A 87 1.26 0.88 12.40
CA LYS A 87 -0.12 1.15 12.84
C LYS A 87 -0.59 2.56 12.46
N ILE A 88 0.27 3.56 12.59
CA ILE A 88 -0.05 4.94 12.23
C ILE A 88 -0.20 5.08 10.71
N ILE A 89 0.68 4.47 9.90
CA ILE A 89 0.57 4.50 8.44
C ILE A 89 -0.76 3.86 8.00
N LYS A 90 -1.14 2.73 8.60
CA LYS A 90 -2.44 2.08 8.38
C LYS A 90 -3.59 3.04 8.71
N ALA A 91 -3.55 3.71 9.86
CA ALA A 91 -4.56 4.67 10.27
C ALA A 91 -4.63 5.88 9.33
N VAL A 92 -3.50 6.45 8.92
CA VAL A 92 -3.42 7.52 7.91
C VAL A 92 -4.05 7.08 6.59
N THR A 93 -3.82 5.84 6.15
CA THR A 93 -4.39 5.31 4.91
C THR A 93 -5.91 5.15 5.01
N ILE A 94 -6.42 4.66 6.14
CA ILE A 94 -7.86 4.44 6.35
C ILE A 94 -8.60 5.75 6.60
N PHE A 95 -8.07 6.63 7.46
CA PHE A 95 -8.76 7.84 7.93
C PHE A 95 -8.23 9.14 7.33
N GLY A 96 -7.30 9.09 6.36
CA GLY A 96 -6.58 10.26 5.87
C GLY A 96 -7.45 11.42 5.37
N ASP A 97 -8.68 11.14 4.92
CA ASP A 97 -9.64 12.16 4.49
C ASP A 97 -10.42 12.76 5.67
N ASP A 98 -10.49 12.04 6.80
CA ASP A 98 -11.12 12.50 8.03
C ASP A 98 -10.06 12.77 9.12
N ARG A 99 -9.51 14.00 9.06
CA ARG A 99 -8.48 14.45 10.04
C ARG A 99 -8.98 14.44 11.49
N LYS A 100 -10.28 14.61 11.73
CA LYS A 100 -10.83 14.60 13.08
C LYS A 100 -10.81 13.19 13.63
N MET A 101 -11.20 12.21 12.82
CA MET A 101 -11.18 10.80 13.18
C MET A 101 -9.74 10.29 13.36
N LEU A 102 -8.84 10.66 12.46
CA LEU A 102 -7.41 10.34 12.59
C LEU A 102 -6.83 10.90 13.90
N LYS A 103 -7.09 12.17 14.24
CA LYS A 103 -6.63 12.76 15.52
C LYS A 103 -7.17 12.04 16.75
N ARG A 104 -8.45 11.62 16.72
CA ARG A 104 -9.04 10.83 17.83
C ARG A 104 -8.36 9.48 17.95
N TRP A 105 -8.13 8.81 16.82
CA TRP A 105 -7.47 7.52 16.78
C TRP A 105 -6.03 7.61 17.33
N LEU A 106 -5.25 8.61 16.87
CA LEU A 106 -3.88 8.86 17.36
C LEU A 106 -3.87 9.09 18.87
N LYS A 107 -4.76 9.94 19.38
CA LYS A 107 -4.86 10.22 20.82
C LYS A 107 -5.18 8.96 21.64
N LYS A 108 -6.02 8.06 21.11
CA LYS A 108 -6.42 6.82 21.79
C LYS A 108 -5.32 5.77 21.77
N ASN A 109 -4.60 5.63 20.65
CA ASN A 109 -3.70 4.49 20.40
C ASN A 109 -2.21 4.85 20.49
N CYS A 110 -1.87 6.16 20.45
CA CYS A 110 -0.50 6.67 20.43
C CYS A 110 -0.40 7.91 21.33
N GLY A 111 -0.75 7.77 22.60
CA GLY A 111 -0.85 8.88 23.56
C GLY A 111 0.44 9.64 23.84
N ASP A 112 1.60 9.00 23.57
CA ASP A 112 2.94 9.54 23.82
C ASP A 112 3.43 10.50 22.70
N LEU A 113 2.64 10.66 21.63
CA LEU A 113 3.00 11.55 20.52
C LEU A 113 2.85 13.03 20.91
N GLU A 114 3.87 13.80 20.63
CA GLU A 114 3.81 15.25 20.76
C GLU A 114 2.80 15.88 19.80
N LYS A 115 2.25 17.03 20.16
CA LYS A 115 1.30 17.75 19.31
C LYS A 115 1.86 18.06 17.92
N SER A 116 3.14 18.43 17.83
CA SER A 116 3.87 18.67 16.59
C SER A 116 3.90 17.45 15.67
N GLN A 117 4.12 16.26 16.25
CA GLN A 117 4.12 14.98 15.54
C GLN A 117 2.71 14.64 15.05
N VAL A 118 1.70 14.77 15.90
CA VAL A 118 0.29 14.55 15.53
C VAL A 118 -0.12 15.46 14.36
N ASP A 119 0.22 16.75 14.42
CA ASP A 119 -0.11 17.69 13.34
C ASP A 119 0.65 17.38 12.04
N SER A 120 1.88 16.90 12.12
CA SER A 120 2.66 16.43 10.98
C SER A 120 2.05 15.17 10.36
N ILE A 121 1.70 14.17 11.16
CA ILE A 121 1.05 12.93 10.73
C ILE A 121 -0.29 13.22 10.03
N CYS A 122 -1.09 14.15 10.56
CA CYS A 122 -2.38 14.50 9.97
C CYS A 122 -2.29 15.22 8.61
N ARG A 123 -1.10 15.62 8.18
CA ARG A 123 -0.85 16.18 6.83
C ARG A 123 -0.43 15.12 5.82
N LEU A 124 -0.08 13.92 6.28
CA LEU A 124 0.34 12.83 5.41
C LEU A 124 -0.85 12.26 4.65
N SER A 125 -0.58 11.77 3.43
CA SER A 125 -1.54 11.06 2.61
C SER A 125 -0.82 10.04 1.74
N TYR A 126 -1.35 8.84 1.67
CA TYR A 126 -0.78 7.73 0.90
C TYR A 126 -1.84 7.18 -0.04
N SER A 127 -1.55 7.15 -1.35
CA SER A 127 -2.42 6.57 -2.39
C SER A 127 -2.04 5.13 -2.72
N ASP A 128 -0.75 4.81 -2.60
CA ASP A 128 -0.20 3.54 -3.09
C ASP A 128 0.18 2.58 -1.95
N TRP A 129 0.03 3.00 -0.70
CA TRP A 129 0.29 2.16 0.46
C TRP A 129 -0.97 1.35 0.82
N GLY A 130 -0.76 0.11 1.24
CA GLY A 130 -1.85 -0.74 1.72
C GLY A 130 -2.75 -1.31 0.61
N ASN A 131 -2.23 -1.49 -0.60
CA ASN A 131 -2.92 -2.17 -1.69
C ASN A 131 -3.09 -3.68 -1.44
N LEU A 132 -2.26 -4.25 -0.57
CA LEU A 132 -2.35 -5.63 -0.10
C LEU A 132 -2.69 -5.65 1.39
N SER A 133 -3.36 -6.69 1.85
CA SER A 133 -3.67 -6.84 3.27
C SER A 133 -2.40 -7.16 4.07
N GLU A 134 -2.33 -6.65 5.29
CA GLU A 134 -1.27 -6.95 6.24
C GLU A 134 -1.21 -8.46 6.54
N THR A 135 -2.38 -9.10 6.67
CA THR A 135 -2.49 -10.55 6.89
C THR A 135 -1.85 -11.35 5.76
N LEU A 136 -2.06 -10.96 4.49
CA LEU A 136 -1.39 -11.62 3.37
C LEU A 136 0.12 -11.46 3.44
N LEU A 137 0.60 -10.26 3.78
CA LEU A 137 2.04 -9.94 3.74
C LEU A 137 2.81 -10.55 4.91
N ALA A 138 2.22 -10.54 6.12
CA ALA A 138 2.92 -10.86 7.35
C ALA A 138 2.20 -11.86 8.26
N GLY A 139 0.91 -12.18 8.00
CA GLY A 139 0.11 -13.08 8.82
C GLY A 139 -0.10 -14.48 8.24
N ILE A 140 0.25 -14.70 6.97
CA ILE A 140 0.16 -16.00 6.32
C ILE A 140 1.55 -16.52 6.05
N TYR A 141 1.80 -17.76 6.43
CA TYR A 141 3.11 -18.39 6.38
C TYR A 141 3.10 -19.61 5.47
N THR A 142 4.25 -19.90 4.88
CA THR A 142 4.54 -21.13 4.15
C THR A 142 5.93 -21.62 4.55
N PRO A 143 6.20 -22.93 4.53
CA PRO A 143 7.56 -23.43 4.73
C PRO A 143 8.47 -23.00 3.58
N ASP A 144 9.69 -22.58 3.92
CA ASP A 144 10.78 -22.38 2.98
C ASP A 144 11.45 -23.72 2.61
N GLU A 145 12.55 -23.70 1.87
CA GLU A 145 13.32 -24.88 1.47
C GLU A 145 13.92 -25.66 2.67
N ASN A 146 14.05 -25.00 3.83
CA ASN A 146 14.55 -25.59 5.08
C ASN A 146 13.40 -26.06 5.99
N GLY A 147 12.14 -25.84 5.59
CA GLY A 147 10.96 -26.17 6.39
C GLY A 147 10.61 -25.10 7.45
N GLU A 148 11.28 -23.95 7.43
CA GLU A 148 10.96 -22.85 8.34
C GLU A 148 9.80 -22.02 7.81
N ALA A 149 8.88 -21.64 8.73
CA ALA A 149 7.73 -20.83 8.36
C ALA A 149 8.14 -19.39 7.99
N ARG A 150 7.86 -18.98 6.76
CA ARG A 150 8.15 -17.65 6.21
C ARG A 150 6.89 -16.97 5.74
N SER A 151 6.77 -15.69 6.03
CA SER A 151 5.73 -14.83 5.47
C SER A 151 6.10 -14.35 4.07
N VAL A 152 5.12 -13.81 3.33
CA VAL A 152 5.36 -13.24 1.99
C VAL A 152 6.45 -12.17 2.03
N ILE A 153 6.44 -11.29 3.05
CA ILE A 153 7.43 -10.21 3.13
C ILE A 153 8.84 -10.73 3.42
N GLN A 154 8.95 -11.78 4.24
CA GLN A 154 10.23 -12.45 4.49
C GLN A 154 10.77 -13.11 3.22
N MET A 155 9.91 -13.86 2.51
CA MET A 155 10.30 -14.49 1.25
C MET A 155 10.74 -13.47 0.18
N LEU A 156 10.07 -12.31 0.10
CA LEU A 156 10.51 -11.21 -0.79
C LEU A 156 11.91 -10.68 -0.44
N HIS A 157 12.31 -10.71 0.83
CA HIS A 157 13.66 -10.33 1.26
C HIS A 157 14.69 -11.44 1.01
N GLU A 158 14.33 -12.67 1.27
CA GLU A 158 15.22 -13.83 1.31
C GLU A 158 15.35 -14.54 -0.06
N THR A 159 14.51 -14.17 -1.05
CA THR A 159 14.56 -14.75 -2.39
C THR A 159 14.59 -13.68 -3.48
N ASN A 160 14.82 -14.09 -4.72
CA ASN A 160 14.66 -13.24 -5.90
C ASN A 160 13.28 -13.39 -6.56
N ASP A 161 12.35 -14.11 -5.93
CA ASP A 161 10.99 -14.27 -6.43
C ASP A 161 10.17 -13.00 -6.20
N ASN A 162 9.40 -12.60 -7.19
CA ASN A 162 8.42 -11.52 -7.06
C ASN A 162 7.11 -12.05 -6.45
N LEU A 163 6.21 -11.14 -6.08
CA LEU A 163 4.93 -11.49 -5.44
C LEU A 163 4.11 -12.50 -6.27
N MET A 164 4.10 -12.37 -7.60
CA MET A 164 3.34 -13.29 -8.46
C MET A 164 3.92 -14.70 -8.45
N GLN A 165 5.25 -14.81 -8.39
CA GLN A 165 5.94 -16.07 -8.25
C GLN A 165 5.68 -16.71 -6.89
N LEU A 166 5.68 -15.91 -5.80
CA LEU A 166 5.34 -16.36 -4.45
C LEU A 166 3.89 -16.84 -4.32
N LEU A 167 2.97 -16.22 -5.06
CA LEU A 167 1.55 -16.60 -5.08
C LEU A 167 1.23 -17.69 -6.12
N SER A 168 2.25 -18.24 -6.81
CA SER A 168 2.09 -19.37 -7.71
C SER A 168 1.95 -20.69 -6.95
N ASP A 169 1.63 -21.77 -7.66
CA ASP A 169 1.46 -23.09 -7.09
C ASP A 169 2.76 -23.71 -6.52
N ARG A 170 3.91 -23.08 -6.77
CA ARG A 170 5.20 -23.45 -6.16
C ARG A 170 5.21 -23.25 -4.64
N TYR A 171 4.43 -22.28 -4.15
CA TYR A 171 4.30 -21.93 -2.74
C TYR A 171 2.85 -22.08 -2.29
N TYR A 172 2.63 -22.31 -1.00
CA TYR A 172 1.29 -22.53 -0.44
C TYR A 172 0.58 -21.23 0.02
N PHE A 173 1.15 -20.05 -0.24
CA PHE A 173 0.57 -18.78 0.23
C PHE A 173 -0.88 -18.58 -0.21
N ARG A 174 -1.21 -18.86 -1.46
CA ARG A 174 -2.57 -18.70 -1.98
C ARG A 174 -3.54 -19.63 -1.28
N LYS A 175 -3.17 -20.90 -1.12
CA LYS A 175 -3.99 -21.89 -0.44
C LYS A 175 -4.20 -21.52 1.04
N ASN A 176 -3.12 -21.18 1.75
CA ASN A 176 -3.17 -20.81 3.15
C ASN A 176 -3.97 -19.48 3.37
N ALA A 177 -3.93 -18.57 2.39
CA ALA A 177 -4.77 -17.35 2.42
C ALA A 177 -6.26 -17.66 2.28
N ASP A 178 -6.62 -18.60 1.42
CA ASP A 178 -8.02 -19.02 1.25
C ASP A 178 -8.52 -19.79 2.49
N GLU A 179 -7.70 -20.64 3.10
CA GLU A 179 -8.00 -21.33 4.36
C GLU A 179 -8.20 -20.32 5.48
N TYR A 180 -7.27 -19.38 5.68
CA TYR A 180 -7.37 -18.33 6.69
C TYR A 180 -8.67 -17.52 6.53
N ARG A 181 -9.03 -17.15 5.31
CA ARG A 181 -10.26 -16.42 5.04
C ARG A 181 -11.50 -17.20 5.45
N ASN A 182 -11.53 -18.50 5.15
CA ASN A 182 -12.68 -19.36 5.46
C ASN A 182 -12.85 -19.60 6.97
N GLU A 183 -11.75 -19.68 7.71
CA GLU A 183 -11.75 -19.93 9.16
C GLU A 183 -12.06 -18.68 9.99
N ASN A 184 -11.64 -17.50 9.52
CA ASN A 184 -11.69 -16.27 10.32
C ASN A 184 -12.81 -15.31 9.91
N TYR A 185 -13.73 -15.71 9.05
CA TYR A 185 -14.84 -14.87 8.64
C TYR A 185 -16.02 -14.97 9.61
N ALA A 186 -15.98 -14.21 10.71
CA ALA A 186 -17.12 -14.04 11.61
C ALA A 186 -17.31 -12.55 11.96
N PRO A 187 -18.42 -11.90 11.49
CA PRO A 187 -18.67 -10.50 11.80
C PRO A 187 -19.20 -10.34 13.23
N SER A 188 -18.49 -9.60 14.10
CA SER A 188 -18.98 -9.21 15.42
C SER A 188 -18.36 -7.86 15.85
N GLY A 189 -19.13 -7.01 16.52
CA GLY A 189 -18.66 -5.73 17.05
C GLY A 189 -19.10 -4.49 16.28
N SER A 190 -18.42 -3.35 16.52
CA SER A 190 -18.69 -2.12 15.78
C SER A 190 -18.25 -2.27 14.31
N MET A 191 -18.79 -1.43 13.42
CA MET A 191 -18.43 -1.42 12.01
C MET A 191 -16.91 -1.31 11.78
N ILE A 192 -16.21 -0.55 12.61
CA ILE A 192 -14.76 -0.39 12.55
C ILE A 192 -14.07 -1.68 13.00
N ASP A 193 -14.55 -2.31 14.07
CA ASP A 193 -14.01 -3.58 14.57
C ASP A 193 -14.24 -4.70 13.55
N MET A 194 -15.42 -4.74 12.91
CA MET A 194 -15.71 -5.66 11.81
C MET A 194 -14.76 -5.45 10.64
N MET A 195 -14.50 -4.20 10.25
CA MET A 195 -13.57 -3.88 9.17
C MET A 195 -12.13 -4.27 9.51
N ASP A 196 -11.71 -4.12 10.77
CA ASP A 196 -10.37 -4.52 11.19
C ASP A 196 -10.18 -6.04 11.15
N GLY A 197 -11.21 -6.80 11.47
CA GLY A 197 -11.23 -8.27 11.36
C GLY A 197 -11.30 -8.80 9.91
N MET A 198 -11.75 -7.99 8.94
CA MET A 198 -11.84 -8.42 7.54
C MET A 198 -10.47 -8.59 6.88
N TYR A 199 -10.31 -9.66 6.10
CA TYR A 199 -9.17 -9.90 5.22
C TYR A 199 -9.24 -8.96 3.99
N LEU A 200 -9.05 -7.65 4.24
CA LEU A 200 -9.10 -6.62 3.21
C LEU A 200 -7.88 -5.71 3.30
N SER A 201 -7.44 -5.22 2.15
CA SER A 201 -6.38 -4.21 2.13
C SER A 201 -6.86 -2.89 2.74
N PRO A 202 -5.98 -2.08 3.33
CA PRO A 202 -6.34 -0.77 3.90
C PRO A 202 -7.03 0.16 2.89
N THR A 203 -6.66 0.09 1.63
CA THR A 203 -7.29 0.87 0.55
C THR A 203 -8.76 0.48 0.35
N VAL A 204 -9.07 -0.83 0.36
CA VAL A 204 -10.44 -1.33 0.26
C VAL A 204 -11.24 -0.99 1.52
N LYS A 205 -10.64 -1.14 2.71
CA LYS A 205 -11.27 -0.74 3.99
C LYS A 205 -11.64 0.74 3.99
N ARG A 206 -10.79 1.61 3.46
CA ARG A 206 -11.08 3.04 3.29
C ARG A 206 -12.30 3.28 2.41
N SER A 207 -12.36 2.65 1.24
CA SER A 207 -13.51 2.79 0.31
C SER A 207 -14.80 2.32 0.96
N LEU A 208 -14.76 1.19 1.66
CA LEU A 208 -15.90 0.63 2.38
C LEU A 208 -16.37 1.59 3.50
N LEU A 209 -15.44 2.11 4.31
CA LEU A 209 -15.76 3.08 5.36
C LEU A 209 -16.44 4.33 4.82
N GLN A 210 -15.98 4.86 3.69
CA GLN A 210 -16.58 6.03 3.06
C GLN A 210 -17.99 5.73 2.53
N SER A 211 -18.19 4.56 1.94
CA SER A 211 -19.52 4.14 1.47
C SER A 211 -20.52 4.03 2.62
N ILE A 212 -20.11 3.45 3.74
CA ILE A 212 -20.93 3.33 4.95
C ILE A 212 -21.30 4.71 5.51
N LYS A 213 -20.31 5.64 5.63
CA LYS A 213 -20.58 7.00 6.10
C LYS A 213 -21.61 7.72 5.24
N ILE A 214 -21.57 7.53 3.92
CA ILE A 214 -22.56 8.13 3.01
C ILE A 214 -23.97 7.56 3.30
N VAL A 215 -24.07 6.25 3.53
CA VAL A 215 -25.34 5.61 3.90
C VAL A 215 -25.86 6.16 5.23
N ASP A 216 -25.00 6.27 6.25
CA ASP A 216 -25.37 6.80 7.55
C ASP A 216 -25.85 8.26 7.45
N GLU A 217 -25.16 9.11 6.68
CA GLU A 217 -25.58 10.49 6.42
C GLU A 217 -26.94 10.58 5.74
N ILE A 218 -27.24 9.69 4.79
CA ILE A 218 -28.55 9.61 4.13
C ILE A 218 -29.63 9.18 5.13
N VAL A 219 -29.36 8.16 5.93
CA VAL A 219 -30.29 7.69 6.97
C VAL A 219 -30.59 8.80 7.98
N ASP A 220 -29.56 9.55 8.38
CA ASP A 220 -29.70 10.68 9.30
C ASP A 220 -30.49 11.84 8.70
N ALA A 221 -30.33 12.10 7.42
CA ALA A 221 -31.08 13.16 6.71
C ALA A 221 -32.57 12.77 6.53
N GLU A 222 -32.83 11.55 6.05
CA GLU A 222 -34.18 11.07 5.76
C GLU A 222 -34.94 10.58 7.01
N LYS A 223 -34.24 10.43 8.16
CA LYS A 223 -34.78 9.87 9.42
C LYS A 223 -35.41 8.49 9.25
N SER A 224 -35.04 7.76 8.22
CA SER A 224 -35.53 6.43 7.91
C SER A 224 -34.45 5.55 7.29
N ALA A 225 -34.46 4.26 7.62
CA ALA A 225 -33.58 3.29 7.01
C ALA A 225 -33.96 3.04 5.53
N PRO A 226 -32.97 2.94 4.61
CA PRO A 226 -33.26 2.64 3.22
C PRO A 226 -33.86 1.24 3.07
N ARG A 227 -34.91 1.12 2.26
CA ARG A 227 -35.55 -0.18 1.98
C ARG A 227 -34.66 -1.13 1.19
N LYS A 228 -33.79 -0.59 0.34
CA LYS A 228 -32.83 -1.34 -0.47
C LYS A 228 -31.57 -0.47 -0.70
N ILE A 229 -30.41 -1.11 -0.70
CA ILE A 229 -29.15 -0.51 -1.09
C ILE A 229 -28.64 -1.25 -2.31
N PHE A 230 -28.34 -0.53 -3.39
CA PHE A 230 -27.72 -1.07 -4.58
C PHE A 230 -26.24 -0.70 -4.58
N ILE A 231 -25.37 -1.71 -4.66
CA ILE A 231 -23.91 -1.49 -4.73
C ILE A 231 -23.47 -1.81 -6.15
N GLU A 232 -22.99 -0.80 -6.86
CA GLU A 232 -22.39 -0.96 -8.16
C GLU A 232 -20.86 -0.95 -8.02
N VAL A 233 -20.23 -2.03 -8.45
CA VAL A 233 -18.77 -2.16 -8.47
C VAL A 233 -18.31 -1.96 -9.92
N ALA A 234 -17.87 -0.74 -10.23
CA ALA A 234 -17.21 -0.48 -11.50
C ALA A 234 -15.78 -1.06 -11.46
N ARG A 235 -15.52 -2.06 -12.28
CA ARG A 235 -14.14 -2.45 -12.61
C ARG A 235 -13.64 -1.49 -13.67
N ASP A 236 -12.73 -0.57 -13.29
CA ASP A 236 -11.93 0.15 -14.29
C ASP A 236 -11.17 -0.91 -15.12
N ARG A 237 -11.60 -1.12 -16.35
CA ARG A 237 -10.70 -1.74 -17.33
C ARG A 237 -9.59 -0.72 -17.52
N GLU A 238 -8.35 -1.13 -17.26
CA GLU A 238 -7.17 -0.35 -17.65
C GLU A 238 -7.25 -0.08 -19.15
N ASN A 239 -7.84 1.06 -19.50
CA ASN A 239 -7.70 1.61 -20.82
C ASN A 239 -6.37 2.37 -20.83
N ASP A 240 -5.54 2.08 -21.83
CA ASP A 240 -4.21 2.64 -22.10
C ASP A 240 -4.16 4.18 -22.26
N ASN A 241 -5.23 4.91 -21.99
CA ASN A 241 -5.30 6.36 -22.06
C ASN A 241 -5.15 6.99 -20.67
N ALA A 242 -3.95 6.92 -20.12
CA ALA A 242 -3.57 7.54 -18.83
C ALA A 242 -3.69 9.08 -18.82
N LYS A 243 -4.02 9.74 -19.94
CA LYS A 243 -4.13 11.20 -20.06
C LYS A 243 -5.46 11.79 -19.60
N GLU A 244 -6.51 11.00 -19.48
CA GLU A 244 -7.83 11.52 -19.08
C GLU A 244 -8.13 11.50 -17.57
N ARG A 245 -7.24 10.91 -16.75
CA ARG A 245 -7.43 10.77 -15.30
C ARG A 245 -7.17 12.04 -14.48
N THR A 246 -6.78 13.15 -15.09
CA THR A 246 -6.30 14.33 -14.37
C THR A 246 -7.33 15.42 -14.11
N VAL A 247 -8.57 15.26 -14.54
CA VAL A 247 -9.62 16.22 -14.17
C VAL A 247 -10.16 15.83 -12.80
N SER A 248 -9.88 16.67 -11.80
CA SER A 248 -10.33 16.40 -10.43
C SER A 248 -11.86 16.25 -10.40
N ARG A 249 -12.38 15.37 -9.53
CA ARG A 249 -13.82 15.16 -9.32
C ARG A 249 -14.56 16.49 -9.10
N LYS A 250 -13.90 17.44 -8.42
CA LYS A 250 -14.40 18.81 -8.21
C LYS A 250 -14.56 19.57 -9.54
N ALA A 251 -13.61 19.45 -10.47
CA ALA A 251 -13.70 20.12 -11.77
C ALA A 251 -14.83 19.54 -12.62
N LYS A 252 -14.98 18.21 -12.66
CA LYS A 252 -16.11 17.54 -13.35
C LYS A 252 -17.46 17.94 -12.78
N LEU A 253 -17.60 17.98 -11.45
CA LEU A 253 -18.83 18.42 -10.80
C LEU A 253 -19.10 19.92 -11.08
N THR A 254 -18.08 20.78 -11.02
CA THR A 254 -18.22 22.21 -11.31
C THR A 254 -18.64 22.44 -12.75
N GLU A 255 -18.14 21.67 -13.70
CA GLU A 255 -18.52 21.72 -15.11
C GLU A 255 -19.97 21.25 -15.33
N LEU A 256 -20.36 20.18 -14.64
CA LEU A 256 -21.73 19.66 -14.67
C LEU A 256 -22.73 20.66 -14.08
N TYR A 257 -22.40 21.30 -12.96
CA TYR A 257 -23.23 22.37 -12.38
C TYR A 257 -23.31 23.61 -13.28
N LYS A 258 -22.22 23.99 -13.95
CA LYS A 258 -22.25 25.09 -14.94
C LYS A 258 -23.11 24.75 -16.14
N SER A 259 -23.07 23.53 -16.65
CA SER A 259 -23.92 23.09 -17.77
C SER A 259 -25.42 23.04 -17.39
N LEU A 260 -25.74 22.64 -16.16
CA LEU A 260 -27.10 22.63 -15.64
C LEU A 260 -27.67 24.06 -15.39
N SER A 261 -26.83 24.99 -14.91
CA SER A 261 -27.26 26.37 -14.71
C SER A 261 -27.47 27.14 -16.01
N LEU A 262 -26.91 26.70 -17.13
CA LEU A 262 -27.15 27.28 -18.46
C LEU A 262 -28.46 26.78 -19.10
N ILE A 263 -29.12 25.75 -18.54
CA ILE A 263 -30.40 25.19 -19.04
C ILE A 263 -31.60 25.89 -18.38
N HIS A 264 -31.39 26.72 -17.33
CA HIS A 264 -32.46 27.36 -16.57
C HIS A 264 -32.50 28.90 -16.70
N ILE A 265 -31.95 29.49 -17.77
CA ILE A 265 -32.13 30.91 -18.11
C ILE A 265 -32.94 31.02 -19.41
#